data_b3c294e5b052f82437020f1c332d4c51
#
_entry.id   b3c294e5b052f82437020f1c332d4c51
#
_cell.length_a   1.000
_cell.length_b   1.000
_cell.length_c   1.000
_cell.angle_alpha   90.00
_cell.angle_beta   90.00
_cell.angle_gamma   90.00
#
_symmetry.space_group_name_H-M   'P 1'
#
loop_
_entity.id
_entity.type
_entity.pdbx_description
1 polymer ?
#
loop_
_entity_poly.entity_id
_entity_poly.type
_entity_poly.pdbx_seq_one_letter_code
_entity_poly.pdbx_strand_id
1 'polypeptide(L)'
;YFELMDSADAGTDDVLELYADGAVVHSSRKGVIQGKEDIRAFYEANADFFTGGEHEMKEFHEAGNTVICEGYLDGETSTGRSADGVPLCDVMEFNDDDELVAFRAYLDYSGFISEVPEEVPNVEAEAEQHEEEEDVTA
;
A
#
# COMPACT_ATOMS: atom_id res chain seq x y z
N TYR A 1 7.61 -2.52 -11.22
CA TYR A 1 6.84 -3.04 -10.08
C TYR A 1 5.33 -2.93 -10.31
N PHE A 2 4.81 -1.74 -10.59
CA PHE A 2 3.36 -1.52 -10.71
C PHE A 2 2.75 -2.20 -11.93
N GLU A 3 3.45 -2.23 -13.04
CA GLU A 3 3.01 -2.98 -14.23
C GLU A 3 2.88 -4.46 -13.92
N LEU A 4 3.83 -4.99 -13.16
CA LEU A 4 3.83 -6.38 -12.74
C LEU A 4 2.67 -6.69 -11.78
N MET A 5 2.42 -5.80 -10.83
CA MET A 5 1.31 -5.93 -9.87
C MET A 5 -0.06 -5.88 -10.55
N ASP A 6 -0.18 -5.10 -11.61
CA ASP A 6 -1.44 -4.94 -12.35
C ASP A 6 -1.63 -6.02 -13.43
N SER A 7 -0.60 -6.81 -13.71
CA SER A 7 -0.66 -7.87 -14.71
C SER A 7 -1.39 -9.10 -14.19
N ALA A 8 -2.40 -9.55 -14.94
CA ALA A 8 -3.14 -10.78 -14.61
C ALA A 8 -2.30 -12.05 -14.79
N ASP A 9 -1.23 -11.96 -15.60
CA ASP A 9 -0.36 -13.11 -15.90
C ASP A 9 0.83 -13.24 -14.95
N ALA A 10 1.11 -12.19 -14.16
CA ALA A 10 2.19 -12.20 -13.20
C ALA A 10 1.78 -12.88 -11.90
N GLY A 11 2.68 -13.67 -11.35
CA GLY A 11 2.49 -14.34 -10.07
C GLY A 11 3.39 -13.79 -8.98
N THR A 12 3.24 -14.32 -7.78
CA THR A 12 4.04 -13.94 -6.62
C THR A 12 5.53 -14.12 -6.86
N ASP A 13 5.94 -15.18 -7.58
CA ASP A 13 7.35 -15.42 -7.89
C ASP A 13 7.96 -14.29 -8.72
N ASP A 14 7.21 -13.74 -9.66
CA ASP A 14 7.68 -12.63 -10.50
C ASP A 14 7.95 -11.38 -9.67
N VAL A 15 7.08 -11.10 -8.71
CA VAL A 15 7.25 -9.96 -7.80
C VAL A 15 8.45 -10.18 -6.89
N LEU A 16 8.63 -11.38 -6.36
CA LEU A 16 9.75 -11.71 -5.46
C LEU A 16 11.10 -11.59 -6.12
N GLU A 17 11.19 -11.76 -7.42
CA GLU A 17 12.44 -11.57 -8.16
C GLU A 17 12.97 -10.13 -8.09
N LEU A 18 12.09 -9.16 -7.80
CA LEU A 18 12.48 -7.76 -7.64
C LEU A 18 13.18 -7.50 -6.30
N TYR A 19 13.03 -8.39 -5.33
CA TYR A 19 13.52 -8.20 -3.97
C TYR A 19 14.87 -8.85 -3.74
N ALA A 20 15.73 -8.15 -2.98
CA ALA A 20 16.94 -8.73 -2.44
C ALA A 20 16.62 -9.73 -1.32
N ASP A 21 17.57 -10.63 -1.04
CA ASP A 21 17.49 -11.47 0.15
C ASP A 21 17.54 -10.59 1.40
N GLY A 22 16.72 -10.89 2.39
CA GLY A 22 16.66 -10.10 3.62
C GLY A 22 15.93 -8.76 3.50
N ALA A 23 15.27 -8.50 2.37
CA ALA A 23 14.49 -7.28 2.16
C ALA A 23 13.39 -7.11 3.23
N VAL A 24 12.99 -5.86 3.43
CA VAL A 24 11.96 -5.49 4.41
C VAL A 24 10.80 -4.80 3.71
N VAL A 25 9.59 -5.22 4.03
CA VAL A 25 8.35 -4.57 3.59
C VAL A 25 7.67 -3.97 4.80
N HIS A 26 7.30 -2.71 4.72
CA HIS A 26 6.46 -2.05 5.71
C HIS A 26 5.07 -1.84 5.10
N SER A 27 4.09 -2.54 5.66
CA SER A 27 2.70 -2.41 5.23
C SER A 27 1.93 -1.61 6.27
N SER A 28 1.14 -0.63 5.83
CA SER A 28 0.27 0.13 6.72
C SER A 28 -0.82 -0.73 7.37
N ARG A 29 -1.07 -1.92 6.82
CA ARG A 29 -2.06 -2.87 7.34
C ARG A 29 -1.43 -4.00 8.15
N LYS A 30 -0.30 -4.53 7.70
CA LYS A 30 0.33 -5.75 8.24
C LYS A 30 1.55 -5.49 9.12
N GLY A 31 2.09 -4.28 9.10
CA GLY A 31 3.30 -3.94 9.83
C GLY A 31 4.58 -4.32 9.08
N VAL A 32 5.59 -4.72 9.80
CA VAL A 32 6.92 -5.02 9.25
C VAL A 32 7.04 -6.49 8.89
N ILE A 33 7.47 -6.75 7.66
CA ILE A 33 7.63 -8.08 7.08
C ILE A 33 9.06 -8.18 6.58
N GLN A 34 9.80 -9.19 7.00
CA GLN A 34 11.22 -9.33 6.66
C GLN A 34 11.54 -10.70 6.06
N GLY A 35 12.32 -10.67 5.00
CA GLY A 35 12.80 -11.86 4.30
C GLY A 35 11.84 -12.34 3.22
N LYS A 36 12.40 -13.00 2.18
CA LYS A 36 11.63 -13.41 1.00
C LYS A 36 10.49 -14.36 1.31
N GLU A 37 10.65 -15.24 2.28
CA GLU A 37 9.61 -16.20 2.64
C GLU A 37 8.38 -15.51 3.21
N ASP A 38 8.58 -14.56 4.14
CA ASP A 38 7.49 -13.78 4.73
C ASP A 38 6.90 -12.79 3.73
N ILE A 39 7.72 -12.22 2.86
CA ILE A 39 7.27 -11.34 1.77
C ILE A 39 6.39 -12.14 0.79
N ARG A 40 6.75 -13.39 0.49
CA ARG A 40 5.93 -14.29 -0.32
C ARG A 40 4.53 -14.43 0.29
N ALA A 41 4.47 -14.75 1.58
CA ALA A 41 3.21 -14.92 2.30
C ALA A 41 2.36 -13.64 2.28
N PHE A 42 3.01 -12.49 2.39
CA PHE A 42 2.37 -11.18 2.30
C PHE A 42 1.70 -10.96 0.93
N TYR A 43 2.41 -11.22 -0.17
CA TYR A 43 1.85 -11.05 -1.52
C TYR A 43 0.77 -12.09 -1.83
N GLU A 44 0.92 -13.32 -1.35
CA GLU A 44 -0.12 -14.35 -1.50
C GLU A 44 -1.40 -13.96 -0.78
N ALA A 45 -1.28 -13.41 0.44
CA ALA A 45 -2.43 -12.90 1.19
C ALA A 45 -3.09 -11.71 0.48
N ASN A 46 -2.29 -10.81 -0.11
CA ASN A 46 -2.83 -9.70 -0.90
C ASN A 46 -3.55 -10.17 -2.15
N ALA A 47 -3.03 -11.19 -2.82
CA ALA A 47 -3.69 -11.78 -4.00
C ALA A 47 -5.04 -12.41 -3.64
N ASP A 48 -5.17 -12.97 -2.44
CA ASP A 48 -6.44 -13.50 -1.96
C ASP A 48 -7.39 -12.39 -1.50
N PHE A 49 -6.86 -11.30 -0.98
CA PHE A 49 -7.65 -10.17 -0.49
C PHE A 49 -8.17 -9.29 -1.63
N PHE A 50 -7.32 -8.92 -2.57
CA PHE A 50 -7.71 -8.11 -3.73
C PHE A 50 -8.06 -9.02 -4.89
N THR A 51 -9.33 -8.99 -5.30
CA THR A 51 -9.82 -9.78 -6.43
C THR A 51 -9.70 -9.06 -7.76
N GLY A 52 -9.42 -7.76 -7.73
CA GLY A 52 -9.18 -6.94 -8.90
C GLY A 52 -8.65 -5.58 -8.48
N GLY A 53 -8.00 -4.90 -9.39
CA GLY A 53 -7.50 -3.57 -9.13
C GLY A 53 -6.47 -3.11 -10.14
N GLU A 54 -6.20 -1.82 -10.08
CA GLU A 54 -5.26 -1.16 -10.97
C GLU A 54 -4.60 0.01 -10.25
N HIS A 55 -3.30 0.15 -10.44
CA HIS A 55 -2.55 1.30 -9.96
C HIS A 55 -2.47 2.37 -11.05
N GLU A 56 -2.76 3.62 -10.70
CA GLU A 56 -2.53 4.75 -11.56
C GLU A 56 -1.46 5.63 -10.95
N MET A 57 -0.21 5.42 -11.35
CA MET A 57 0.93 6.16 -10.81
C MET A 57 1.07 7.50 -11.51
N LYS A 58 1.21 8.55 -10.72
CA LYS A 58 1.27 9.93 -11.21
C LYS A 58 2.65 10.53 -11.17
N GLU A 59 3.42 10.27 -10.12
CA GLU A 59 4.72 10.88 -9.92
C GLU A 59 5.71 9.89 -9.32
N PHE A 60 6.96 10.02 -9.78
CA PHE A 60 8.10 9.28 -9.26
C PHE A 60 9.19 10.29 -8.90
N HIS A 61 9.66 10.25 -7.68
CA HIS A 61 10.72 11.12 -7.18
C HIS A 61 11.92 10.27 -6.80
N GLU A 62 13.09 10.59 -7.33
CA GLU A 62 14.33 9.88 -7.04
C GLU A 62 15.20 10.68 -6.06
N ALA A 63 15.69 10.00 -5.02
CA ALA A 63 16.63 10.56 -4.05
C ALA A 63 17.68 9.49 -3.73
N GLY A 64 18.81 9.53 -4.44
CA GLY A 64 19.83 8.49 -4.35
C GLY A 64 19.30 7.14 -4.81
N ASN A 65 19.35 6.14 -3.94
CA ASN A 65 18.83 4.80 -4.20
C ASN A 65 17.35 4.65 -3.81
N THR A 66 16.69 5.72 -3.47
CA THR A 66 15.29 5.73 -3.01
C THR A 66 14.42 6.33 -4.09
N VAL A 67 13.29 5.67 -4.37
CA VAL A 67 12.25 6.17 -5.26
C VAL A 67 10.96 6.32 -4.47
N ILE A 68 10.37 7.51 -4.53
CA ILE A 68 9.08 7.80 -3.91
C ILE A 68 8.04 7.85 -5.02
N CYS A 69 6.99 7.05 -4.89
CA CYS A 69 5.95 6.92 -5.91
C CYS A 69 4.62 7.39 -5.35
N GLU A 70 3.96 8.28 -6.06
CA GLU A 70 2.63 8.77 -5.70
C GLU A 70 1.62 8.42 -6.79
N GLY A 71 0.44 8.00 -6.37
CA GLY A 71 -0.61 7.63 -7.31
C GLY A 71 -1.90 7.24 -6.61
N TYR A 72 -2.69 6.46 -7.30
CA TYR A 72 -4.00 6.02 -6.86
C TYR A 72 -4.18 4.54 -7.10
N LEU A 73 -4.97 3.90 -6.25
CA LEU A 73 -5.38 2.52 -6.41
C LEU A 73 -6.90 2.45 -6.56
N ASP A 74 -7.34 1.75 -7.60
CA ASP A 74 -8.71 1.26 -7.72
C ASP A 74 -8.67 -0.22 -7.35
N GLY A 75 -9.57 -0.68 -6.53
CA GLY A 75 -9.51 -2.07 -6.09
C GLY A 75 -10.85 -2.66 -5.69
N GLU A 76 -10.91 -3.99 -5.78
CA GLU A 76 -12.02 -4.80 -5.29
C GLU A 76 -11.48 -5.89 -4.38
N THR A 77 -12.24 -6.25 -3.37
CA THR A 77 -11.83 -7.26 -2.40
C THR A 77 -12.70 -8.52 -2.46
N SER A 78 -12.17 -9.60 -1.91
CA SER A 78 -12.89 -10.88 -1.80
C SER A 78 -14.14 -10.81 -0.94
N THR A 79 -14.28 -9.77 -0.12
CA THR A 79 -15.48 -9.51 0.70
C THR A 79 -16.55 -8.70 -0.02
N GLY A 80 -16.32 -8.37 -1.30
CA GLY A 80 -17.27 -7.63 -2.13
C GLY A 80 -17.22 -6.12 -1.97
N ARG A 81 -16.15 -5.59 -1.39
CA ARG A 81 -15.95 -4.14 -1.29
C ARG A 81 -15.14 -3.64 -2.47
N SER A 82 -15.39 -2.40 -2.86
CA SER A 82 -14.60 -1.72 -3.87
C SER A 82 -14.35 -0.27 -3.45
N ALA A 83 -13.22 0.25 -3.87
CA ALA A 83 -12.88 1.65 -3.70
C ALA A 83 -12.06 2.10 -4.90
N ASP A 84 -12.33 3.33 -5.34
CA ASP A 84 -11.67 3.93 -6.50
C ASP A 84 -10.94 5.20 -6.06
N GLY A 85 -9.82 5.48 -6.73
CA GLY A 85 -9.09 6.71 -6.50
C GLY A 85 -8.49 6.82 -5.10
N VAL A 86 -8.11 5.70 -4.49
CA VAL A 86 -7.49 5.69 -3.16
C VAL A 86 -6.06 6.19 -3.27
N PRO A 87 -5.70 7.31 -2.62
CA PRO A 87 -4.33 7.81 -2.69
C PRO A 87 -3.35 6.83 -2.09
N LEU A 88 -2.21 6.68 -2.73
CA LEU A 88 -1.11 5.88 -2.22
C LEU A 88 0.22 6.61 -2.36
N CYS A 89 1.12 6.28 -1.47
CA CYS A 89 2.51 6.70 -1.55
C CYS A 89 3.38 5.50 -1.17
N ASP A 90 4.26 5.12 -2.07
CA ASP A 90 5.20 4.03 -1.84
C ASP A 90 6.62 4.54 -1.86
N VAL A 91 7.43 4.07 -0.92
CA VAL A 91 8.85 4.39 -0.85
C VAL A 91 9.64 3.12 -1.08
N MET A 92 10.45 3.11 -2.13
CA MET A 92 11.26 1.97 -2.54
C MET A 92 12.74 2.29 -2.42
N GLU A 93 13.48 1.46 -1.70
CA GLU A 93 14.93 1.56 -1.61
C GLU A 93 15.58 0.39 -2.33
N PHE A 94 16.60 0.68 -3.14
CA PHE A 94 17.29 -0.29 -3.97
C PHE A 94 18.75 -0.43 -3.55
N ASN A 95 19.33 -1.61 -3.77
CA ASN A 95 20.77 -1.81 -3.65
C ASN A 95 21.48 -1.50 -5.00
N ASP A 96 22.79 -1.70 -5.05
CA ASP A 96 23.58 -1.42 -6.26
C ASP A 96 23.26 -2.36 -7.44
N ASP A 97 22.61 -3.48 -7.17
CA ASP A 97 22.16 -4.44 -8.18
C ASP A 97 20.71 -4.19 -8.64
N ASP A 98 20.14 -3.04 -8.30
CA ASP A 98 18.77 -2.67 -8.61
C ASP A 98 17.70 -3.60 -8.00
N GLU A 99 18.04 -4.27 -6.91
CA GLU A 99 17.09 -5.07 -6.16
C GLU A 99 16.46 -4.26 -5.02
N LEU A 100 15.18 -4.48 -4.77
CA LEU A 100 14.48 -3.86 -3.64
C LEU A 100 15.00 -4.40 -2.32
N VAL A 101 15.51 -3.52 -1.48
CA VAL A 101 15.93 -3.86 -0.10
C VAL A 101 14.92 -3.39 0.93
N ALA A 102 14.12 -2.38 0.61
CA ALA A 102 13.02 -1.93 1.45
C ALA A 102 11.88 -1.38 0.60
N PHE A 103 10.68 -1.72 0.99
CA PHE A 103 9.45 -1.24 0.36
C PHE A 103 8.51 -0.80 1.48
N ARG A 104 8.16 0.48 1.49
CA ARG A 104 7.19 1.02 2.45
C ARG A 104 5.94 1.46 1.70
N ALA A 105 4.83 0.81 1.98
CA ALA A 105 3.56 1.07 1.31
C ALA A 105 2.62 1.84 2.25
N TYR A 106 2.22 3.01 1.82
CA TYR A 106 1.27 3.85 2.54
C TYR A 106 -0.01 3.97 1.72
N LEU A 107 -1.04 3.31 2.19
CA LEU A 107 -2.34 3.23 1.53
C LEU A 107 -3.43 3.30 2.58
N ASP A 108 -4.48 4.05 2.29
CA ASP A 108 -5.66 4.04 3.14
C ASP A 108 -6.54 2.83 2.82
N TYR A 109 -6.52 1.84 3.70
CA TYR A 109 -7.31 0.63 3.55
C TYR A 109 -8.76 0.77 3.99
N SER A 110 -9.17 1.89 4.56
CA SER A 110 -10.50 2.03 5.19
C SER A 110 -11.66 1.72 4.25
N GLY A 111 -11.51 1.99 2.95
CA GLY A 111 -12.52 1.65 1.95
C GLY A 111 -12.63 0.17 1.61
N PHE A 112 -11.61 -0.62 1.95
CA PHE A 112 -11.52 -2.03 1.62
C PHE A 112 -11.86 -2.96 2.79
N ILE A 113 -11.81 -2.46 4.01
CA ILE A 113 -12.05 -3.25 5.22
C ILE A 113 -13.39 -2.89 5.84
N SER A 114 -14.08 -3.90 6.39
CA SER A 114 -15.44 -3.75 6.91
C SER A 114 -15.52 -3.40 8.38
N GLU A 115 -14.40 -3.11 9.02
CA GLU A 115 -14.30 -2.89 10.46
C GLU A 115 -14.60 -1.45 10.89
N VAL A 116 -14.77 -0.54 9.94
CA VAL A 116 -15.23 0.80 10.24
C VAL A 116 -16.71 0.71 10.63
N PRO A 117 -17.11 1.11 11.84
CA PRO A 117 -18.52 1.09 12.22
C PRO A 117 -19.35 1.90 11.23
N GLU A 118 -20.49 1.35 10.80
CA GLU A 118 -21.40 2.06 9.90
C GLU A 118 -21.91 3.36 10.52
N GLU A 119 -22.03 3.37 11.84
CA GLU A 119 -22.34 4.56 12.59
C GLU A 119 -21.10 5.08 13.27
N VAL A 120 -20.59 6.20 12.82
CA VAL A 120 -19.67 7.02 13.57
C VAL A 120 -20.49 8.16 14.15
N PRO A 121 -21.08 7.95 15.34
CA PRO A 121 -21.92 8.98 15.95
C PRO A 121 -21.06 10.21 16.21
N ASN A 122 -21.62 11.38 15.93
CA ASN A 122 -20.95 12.67 16.15
C ASN A 122 -19.73 12.94 15.25
N VAL A 123 -19.73 12.44 14.04
CA VAL A 123 -18.66 12.75 13.07
C VAL A 123 -18.49 14.25 12.91
N GLU A 124 -19.59 15.00 12.85
CA GLU A 124 -19.55 16.46 12.77
C GLU A 124 -18.96 17.10 14.04
N ALA A 125 -19.28 16.58 15.22
CA ALA A 125 -18.73 17.06 16.48
C ALA A 125 -17.23 16.71 16.60
N GLU A 126 -16.84 15.53 16.17
CA GLU A 126 -15.42 15.14 16.11
C GLU A 126 -14.64 15.99 15.13
N ALA A 127 -15.19 16.28 13.98
CA ALA A 127 -14.59 17.17 12.99
C ALA A 127 -14.41 18.59 13.53
N GLU A 128 -15.39 19.11 14.22
CA GLU A 128 -15.31 20.44 14.89
C GLU A 128 -14.24 20.45 15.96
N GLN A 129 -14.15 19.44 16.79
CA GLN A 129 -13.11 19.30 17.80
C GLN A 129 -11.71 19.19 17.16
N HIS A 130 -11.61 18.49 16.06
CA HIS A 130 -10.37 18.32 15.34
C HIS A 130 -9.89 19.63 14.73
N GLU A 131 -10.77 20.43 14.19
CA GLU A 131 -10.44 21.78 13.70
C GLU A 131 -9.94 22.69 14.82
N GLU A 132 -10.56 22.65 15.99
CA GLU A 132 -10.09 23.41 17.16
C GLU A 132 -8.72 22.94 17.63
N GLU A 133 -8.45 21.64 17.63
CA GLU A 133 -7.15 21.08 17.99
C GLU A 133 -6.08 21.44 16.97
N GLU A 134 -6.39 21.43 15.68
CA GLU A 134 -5.48 21.84 14.62
C GLU A 134 -5.11 23.32 14.75
N ASP A 135 -6.05 24.19 15.06
CA ASP A 135 -5.80 25.60 15.28
C ASP A 135 -4.84 25.83 16.46
N VAL A 136 -4.84 24.95 17.45
CA VAL A 136 -3.92 25.02 18.61
C VAL A 136 -2.55 24.45 18.28
N THR A 137 -2.46 23.45 17.41
CA THR A 137 -1.22 22.73 17.09
C THR A 137 -0.49 23.26 15.86
N ALA A 138 -1.18 24.01 15.06
CA ALA A 138 -0.60 24.65 13.90
C ALA A 138 0.19 25.90 14.32
#